data_0f4d95f0711c35075b0eec07319917b0
#
_entry.id   0f4d95f0711c35075b0eec07319917b0
#
_cell.length_a   1.000
_cell.length_b   1.000
_cell.length_c   1.000
_cell.angle_alpha   90.00
_cell.angle_beta   90.00
_cell.angle_gamma   90.00
#
_symmetry.space_group_name_H-M   'P 1'
#
loop_
_entity.id
_entity.type
_entity.pdbx_description
1 polymer ?
#
loop_
_entity_poly.entity_id
_entity_poly.type
_entity_poly.pdbx_seq_one_letter_code
_entity_poly.pdbx_strand_id
1 'polypeptide(L)'
;MHSIRFKFFVFVLAILLILLLLLNTYPIISSRDAVFQEKRSAMSAQGSVVSSALGGLEKLSRDGVTDVFRFLDLGNYDRIVVTDESGNIIYDDRGGAVETKDLGAALAGKSVFRSVFSNSAFSSRISVPVGSQGAIIGAVSLYENDTERAGIILSIQHRIAILSLIIGTAALLLAVSFSWLILRRFYRLADSMHTVAGGNYSYRHDITGSDEISELGREFNLLTERLEENEQQRRRFVSDASHELKTPLASIRLLSDSILQTDGMDEDTLRELVTDIRTESERLQRTTEKLLDLSRLDDGVKVLPEPVDLKQISLDALAGLAPLARERGIRITTDLKDGCVIMGSPDDMGRVVSNLVENAIKYNVPDGSVTVRLSQDAEHVTLTVEDTGIGIPKEDRLNIFTRFYRVDKARSRASGGSGLGLSIVHDAVIAHGGTITVGSNPNGEGSVFLVRFPRPSAEETGI
;
A
#
# COMPACT_ATOMS: atom_id res chain seq x y z
N MET A 1 12.53 14.82 -11.56
CA MET A 1 11.23 14.20 -11.19
C MET A 1 10.41 15.25 -10.45
N HIS A 2 9.24 15.66 -10.97
CA HIS A 2 8.40 16.63 -10.27
C HIS A 2 7.77 15.99 -9.03
N SER A 3 7.86 16.68 -7.90
CA SER A 3 7.27 16.28 -6.61
C SER A 3 5.79 15.92 -6.79
N ILE A 4 5.30 14.92 -6.04
CA ILE A 4 3.87 14.55 -5.97
C ILE A 4 3.00 15.78 -5.72
N ARG A 5 3.48 16.76 -4.93
CA ARG A 5 2.84 18.06 -4.70
C ARG A 5 2.54 18.80 -6.02
N PHE A 6 3.52 18.88 -6.90
CA PHE A 6 3.37 19.57 -8.18
C PHE A 6 2.37 18.86 -9.09
N LYS A 7 2.43 17.55 -9.16
CA LYS A 7 1.49 16.76 -9.97
C LYS A 7 0.04 16.90 -9.49
N PHE A 8 -0.17 16.82 -8.18
CA PHE A 8 -1.51 16.98 -7.58
C PHE A 8 -2.03 18.40 -7.80
N PHE A 9 -1.21 19.41 -7.56
CA PHE A 9 -1.58 20.81 -7.80
C PHE A 9 -1.95 21.07 -9.26
N VAL A 10 -1.14 20.59 -10.22
CA VAL A 10 -1.43 20.73 -11.67
C VAL A 10 -2.73 20.03 -12.05
N PHE A 11 -3.00 18.86 -11.50
CA PHE A 11 -4.24 18.11 -11.76
C PHE A 11 -5.48 18.87 -11.25
N VAL A 12 -5.45 19.36 -10.02
CA VAL A 12 -6.56 20.15 -9.45
C VAL A 12 -6.74 21.46 -10.21
N LEU A 13 -5.65 22.14 -10.54
CA LEU A 13 -5.70 23.39 -11.33
C LEU A 13 -6.30 23.15 -12.72
N ALA A 14 -5.95 22.06 -13.39
CA ALA A 14 -6.50 21.71 -14.70
C ALA A 14 -8.02 21.48 -14.65
N ILE A 15 -8.50 20.75 -13.65
CA ILE A 15 -9.94 20.52 -13.44
C ILE A 15 -10.65 21.86 -13.17
N LEU A 16 -10.09 22.70 -12.30
CA LEU A 16 -10.65 24.01 -11.98
C LEU A 16 -10.76 24.90 -13.22
N LEU A 17 -9.72 24.95 -14.05
CA LEU A 17 -9.70 25.72 -15.29
C LEU A 17 -10.75 25.23 -16.29
N ILE A 18 -10.90 23.93 -16.46
CA ILE A 18 -11.94 23.34 -17.34
C ILE A 18 -13.34 23.72 -16.82
N LEU A 19 -13.57 23.60 -15.52
CA LEU A 19 -14.86 23.95 -14.92
C LEU A 19 -15.19 25.43 -15.08
N LEU A 20 -14.23 26.32 -14.84
CA LEU A 20 -14.38 27.75 -15.02
C LEU A 20 -14.63 28.12 -16.49
N LEU A 21 -13.96 27.48 -17.43
CA LEU A 21 -14.17 27.67 -18.85
C LEU A 21 -15.60 27.27 -19.24
N LEU A 22 -16.07 26.11 -18.81
CA LEU A 22 -17.44 25.66 -19.07
C LEU A 22 -18.48 26.58 -18.45
N LEU A 23 -18.27 27.03 -17.22
CA LEU A 23 -19.18 27.93 -16.52
C LEU A 23 -19.29 29.31 -17.21
N ASN A 24 -18.20 29.81 -17.80
CA ASN A 24 -18.19 31.10 -18.46
C ASN A 24 -18.56 31.06 -19.95
N THR A 25 -18.49 29.91 -20.62
CA THR A 25 -18.80 29.82 -22.05
C THR A 25 -20.22 29.30 -22.32
N TYR A 26 -20.60 28.18 -21.67
CA TYR A 26 -21.88 27.51 -21.96
C TYR A 26 -23.13 28.36 -21.72
N PRO A 27 -23.32 29.09 -20.59
CA PRO A 27 -24.51 29.91 -20.37
C PRO A 27 -24.64 31.05 -21.38
N ILE A 28 -23.50 31.58 -21.86
CA ILE A 28 -23.49 32.68 -22.83
C ILE A 28 -23.96 32.20 -24.20
N ILE A 29 -23.42 31.07 -24.67
CA ILE A 29 -23.81 30.47 -25.94
C ILE A 29 -25.30 30.12 -25.88
N SER A 30 -25.74 29.41 -24.82
CA SER A 30 -27.13 29.00 -24.64
C SER A 30 -28.10 30.17 -24.57
N SER A 31 -27.74 31.28 -23.88
CA SER A 31 -28.56 32.50 -23.81
C SER A 31 -28.67 33.20 -25.15
N ARG A 32 -27.58 33.30 -25.92
CA ARG A 32 -27.61 33.88 -27.27
C ARG A 32 -28.47 33.07 -28.23
N ASP A 33 -28.37 31.73 -28.18
CA ASP A 33 -29.20 30.85 -29.00
C ASP A 33 -30.70 30.96 -28.64
N ALA A 34 -31.01 31.04 -27.35
CA ALA A 34 -32.41 31.24 -26.90
C ALA A 34 -32.97 32.58 -27.40
N VAL A 35 -32.27 33.69 -27.28
CA VAL A 35 -32.68 34.98 -27.79
C VAL A 35 -32.80 34.98 -29.32
N PHE A 36 -31.87 34.31 -30.02
CA PHE A 36 -31.96 34.18 -31.48
C PHE A 36 -33.24 33.44 -31.91
N GLN A 37 -33.61 32.35 -31.29
CA GLN A 37 -34.82 31.58 -31.61
C GLN A 37 -36.10 32.35 -31.27
N GLU A 38 -36.14 33.04 -30.13
CA GLU A 38 -37.27 33.88 -29.73
C GLU A 38 -37.47 35.04 -30.73
N LYS A 39 -36.39 35.76 -31.08
CA LYS A 39 -36.47 36.84 -32.08
C LYS A 39 -36.89 36.33 -33.46
N ARG A 40 -36.35 35.19 -33.89
CA ARG A 40 -36.75 34.56 -35.14
C ARG A 40 -38.25 34.27 -35.17
N SER A 41 -38.79 33.68 -34.12
CA SER A 41 -40.24 33.41 -34.03
C SER A 41 -41.07 34.68 -34.00
N ALA A 42 -40.70 35.64 -33.16
CA ALA A 42 -41.46 36.90 -33.03
C ALA A 42 -41.46 37.69 -34.31
N MET A 43 -40.26 37.92 -34.91
CA MET A 43 -40.16 38.70 -36.16
C MET A 43 -40.80 37.96 -37.34
N SER A 44 -40.76 36.62 -37.39
CA SER A 44 -41.43 35.84 -38.43
C SER A 44 -42.96 35.94 -38.34
N ALA A 45 -43.51 35.88 -37.13
CA ALA A 45 -44.93 36.09 -36.92
C ALA A 45 -45.37 37.49 -37.32
N GLN A 46 -44.65 38.52 -36.87
CA GLN A 46 -44.98 39.92 -37.22
C GLN A 46 -44.77 40.17 -38.71
N GLY A 47 -43.69 39.66 -39.33
CA GLY A 47 -43.46 39.73 -40.76
C GLY A 47 -44.62 39.14 -41.59
N SER A 48 -45.15 38.02 -41.13
CA SER A 48 -46.32 37.38 -41.75
C SER A 48 -47.57 38.24 -41.62
N VAL A 49 -47.78 38.88 -40.46
CA VAL A 49 -48.90 39.80 -40.25
C VAL A 49 -48.82 41.01 -41.21
N VAL A 50 -47.61 41.63 -41.26
CA VAL A 50 -47.38 42.76 -42.16
C VAL A 50 -47.50 42.35 -43.63
N SER A 51 -46.98 41.19 -44.02
CA SER A 51 -47.09 40.63 -45.36
C SER A 51 -48.57 40.40 -45.72
N SER A 52 -49.36 39.82 -44.82
CA SER A 52 -50.81 39.56 -45.06
C SER A 52 -51.59 40.86 -45.19
N ALA A 53 -51.32 41.86 -44.38
CA ALA A 53 -51.96 43.16 -44.43
C ALA A 53 -51.69 43.88 -45.77
N LEU A 54 -50.39 43.86 -46.20
CA LEU A 54 -50.02 44.44 -47.48
C LEU A 54 -50.53 43.67 -48.69
N GLY A 55 -50.73 42.32 -48.53
CA GLY A 55 -51.32 41.46 -49.58
C GLY A 55 -52.77 41.73 -49.89
N GLY A 56 -53.47 42.53 -49.07
CA GLY A 56 -54.82 43.05 -49.35
C GLY A 56 -54.84 44.15 -50.42
N LEU A 57 -53.68 44.67 -50.81
CA LEU A 57 -53.56 45.67 -51.85
C LEU A 57 -53.37 44.97 -53.20
N GLU A 58 -54.06 45.45 -54.25
CA GLU A 58 -53.87 44.92 -55.61
C GLU A 58 -52.47 45.25 -56.17
N LYS A 59 -51.93 46.40 -55.77
CA LYS A 59 -50.60 46.89 -56.13
C LYS A 59 -49.97 47.70 -54.97
N LEU A 60 -48.70 47.45 -54.72
CA LEU A 60 -47.98 48.17 -53.68
C LEU A 60 -47.69 49.63 -54.21
N SER A 61 -48.19 50.60 -53.46
CA SER A 61 -47.89 52.00 -53.68
C SER A 61 -47.53 52.68 -52.36
N ARG A 62 -46.78 53.73 -52.39
CA ARG A 62 -46.37 54.46 -51.17
C ARG A 62 -47.52 54.86 -50.28
N ASP A 63 -48.56 55.38 -50.86
CA ASP A 63 -49.77 55.87 -50.14
C ASP A 63 -50.50 54.63 -49.53
N GLY A 64 -50.74 53.58 -50.30
CA GLY A 64 -51.40 52.39 -49.82
C GLY A 64 -50.63 51.64 -48.70
N VAL A 65 -49.30 51.58 -48.82
CA VAL A 65 -48.45 51.03 -47.74
C VAL A 65 -48.53 51.90 -46.49
N THR A 66 -48.51 53.23 -46.63
CA THR A 66 -48.60 54.19 -45.51
C THR A 66 -49.94 54.02 -44.79
N ASP A 67 -51.05 53.90 -45.53
CA ASP A 67 -52.38 53.70 -44.96
C ASP A 67 -52.48 52.39 -44.17
N VAL A 68 -51.98 51.28 -44.72
CA VAL A 68 -51.93 49.97 -43.99
C VAL A 68 -51.12 50.11 -42.70
N PHE A 69 -49.97 50.83 -42.73
CA PHE A 69 -49.12 50.94 -41.54
C PHE A 69 -49.69 51.85 -40.46
N ARG A 70 -50.67 52.77 -40.78
CA ARG A 70 -51.42 53.51 -39.76
C ARG A 70 -52.27 52.60 -38.82
N PHE A 71 -52.69 51.46 -39.29
CA PHE A 71 -53.53 50.51 -38.53
C PHE A 71 -52.75 49.40 -37.89
N LEU A 72 -51.44 49.25 -38.19
CA LEU A 72 -50.57 48.23 -37.61
C LEU A 72 -49.70 48.82 -36.53
N ASP A 73 -49.66 48.16 -35.37
CA ASP A 73 -48.67 48.49 -34.33
C ASP A 73 -47.28 47.95 -34.73
N LEU A 74 -46.44 48.82 -35.25
CA LEU A 74 -45.09 48.54 -35.73
C LEU A 74 -44.04 49.20 -34.85
N GLY A 75 -44.40 49.64 -33.63
CA GLY A 75 -43.58 50.44 -32.73
C GLY A 75 -42.26 49.86 -32.31
N ASN A 76 -42.07 48.55 -32.45
CA ASN A 76 -40.83 47.86 -32.01
C ASN A 76 -39.74 47.73 -33.09
N TYR A 77 -40.04 48.24 -34.33
CA TYR A 77 -39.05 48.12 -35.41
C TYR A 77 -38.36 49.47 -35.66
N ASP A 78 -37.06 49.40 -35.81
CA ASP A 78 -36.23 50.59 -36.08
C ASP A 78 -36.34 51.04 -37.51
N ARG A 79 -36.63 50.17 -38.45
CA ARG A 79 -36.76 50.47 -39.86
C ARG A 79 -37.66 49.48 -40.58
N ILE A 80 -38.45 49.95 -41.48
CA ILE A 80 -39.31 49.12 -42.33
C ILE A 80 -39.05 49.51 -43.77
N VAL A 81 -38.81 48.50 -44.62
CA VAL A 81 -38.61 48.70 -46.03
C VAL A 81 -39.58 47.82 -46.80
N VAL A 82 -40.28 48.41 -47.76
CA VAL A 82 -41.20 47.70 -48.69
C VAL A 82 -40.74 47.93 -50.11
N THR A 83 -40.67 46.81 -50.88
CA THR A 83 -40.28 46.88 -52.30
C THR A 83 -41.43 46.34 -53.16
N ASP A 84 -41.42 46.78 -54.44
CA ASP A 84 -42.27 46.21 -55.49
C ASP A 84 -41.73 44.83 -55.96
N GLU A 85 -42.44 44.22 -56.94
CA GLU A 85 -42.07 42.97 -57.58
C GLU A 85 -40.71 43.03 -58.30
N SER A 86 -40.27 44.21 -58.71
CA SER A 86 -38.98 44.45 -59.40
C SER A 86 -37.85 44.72 -58.41
N GLY A 87 -38.11 44.82 -57.08
CA GLY A 87 -37.14 45.12 -56.05
C GLY A 87 -36.90 46.62 -55.84
N ASN A 88 -37.67 47.54 -56.48
CA ASN A 88 -37.57 48.96 -56.23
C ASN A 88 -38.19 49.29 -54.86
N ILE A 89 -37.55 50.14 -54.06
CA ILE A 89 -38.03 50.58 -52.75
C ILE A 89 -39.23 51.51 -52.94
N ILE A 90 -40.38 51.09 -52.46
CA ILE A 90 -41.60 51.86 -52.46
C ILE A 90 -41.73 52.67 -51.17
N TYR A 91 -41.40 52.00 -50.06
CA TYR A 91 -41.50 52.63 -48.73
C TYR A 91 -40.19 52.34 -47.93
N ASP A 92 -39.70 53.38 -47.32
CA ASP A 92 -38.56 53.29 -46.34
C ASP A 92 -38.75 54.47 -45.38
N ASP A 93 -38.91 54.18 -44.11
CA ASP A 93 -39.19 55.17 -43.06
C ASP A 93 -37.95 55.89 -42.58
N ARG A 94 -36.75 55.28 -42.71
CA ARG A 94 -35.49 55.93 -42.23
C ARG A 94 -34.41 56.19 -43.31
N GLY A 95 -34.55 55.51 -44.44
CA GLY A 95 -33.53 55.57 -45.49
C GLY A 95 -32.23 54.83 -45.13
N GLY A 96 -31.36 54.64 -46.12
CA GLY A 96 -30.06 53.99 -45.94
C GLY A 96 -29.85 52.82 -46.86
N ALA A 97 -28.69 52.15 -46.74
CA ALA A 97 -28.36 50.99 -47.56
C ALA A 97 -29.28 49.79 -47.23
N VAL A 98 -29.85 49.22 -48.27
CA VAL A 98 -30.69 47.99 -48.14
C VAL A 98 -29.94 46.80 -48.71
N GLU A 99 -29.91 45.73 -47.97
CA GLU A 99 -29.30 44.48 -48.46
C GLU A 99 -30.19 43.79 -49.47
N THR A 100 -29.84 43.94 -50.70
CA THR A 100 -30.56 43.42 -51.88
C THR A 100 -30.65 41.89 -51.91
N LYS A 101 -29.71 41.20 -51.29
CA LYS A 101 -29.65 39.72 -51.30
C LYS A 101 -30.82 39.06 -50.54
N ASP A 102 -31.21 39.61 -49.39
CA ASP A 102 -32.31 39.07 -48.57
C ASP A 102 -33.67 39.44 -49.16
N LEU A 103 -33.75 40.65 -49.72
CA LEU A 103 -34.92 41.11 -50.50
C LEU A 103 -35.11 40.27 -51.75
N GLY A 104 -34.06 39.95 -52.51
CA GLY A 104 -34.17 39.07 -53.69
C GLY A 104 -34.64 37.66 -53.33
N ALA A 105 -34.22 37.13 -52.17
CA ALA A 105 -34.74 35.86 -51.69
C ALA A 105 -36.23 35.95 -51.28
N ALA A 106 -36.65 37.08 -50.69
CA ALA A 106 -38.07 37.31 -50.37
C ALA A 106 -38.92 37.43 -51.62
N LEU A 107 -38.48 38.14 -52.65
CA LEU A 107 -39.13 38.20 -53.96
C LEU A 107 -39.20 36.84 -54.65
N ALA A 108 -38.28 35.91 -54.34
CA ALA A 108 -38.33 34.51 -54.79
C ALA A 108 -39.22 33.61 -53.90
N GLY A 109 -40.03 34.16 -52.98
CA GLY A 109 -40.98 33.48 -52.14
C GLY A 109 -40.40 32.88 -50.83
N LYS A 110 -39.18 33.22 -50.47
CA LYS A 110 -38.50 32.68 -49.26
C LYS A 110 -38.40 33.73 -48.17
N SER A 111 -38.91 33.46 -46.99
CA SER A 111 -38.66 34.29 -45.81
C SER A 111 -37.24 34.10 -45.33
N VAL A 112 -36.50 35.18 -45.07
CA VAL A 112 -35.11 35.18 -44.63
C VAL A 112 -34.99 35.96 -43.33
N PHE A 113 -34.55 35.30 -42.27
CA PHE A 113 -34.22 35.90 -40.98
C PHE A 113 -32.72 35.93 -40.78
N ARG A 114 -32.18 37.07 -40.35
CA ARG A 114 -30.78 37.24 -39.93
C ARG A 114 -30.74 38.01 -38.62
N SER A 115 -29.88 37.55 -37.70
CA SER A 115 -29.60 38.30 -36.48
C SER A 115 -28.10 38.22 -36.20
N VAL A 116 -27.48 39.34 -35.89
CA VAL A 116 -26.05 39.45 -35.57
C VAL A 116 -25.92 40.20 -34.25
N PHE A 117 -25.14 39.63 -33.33
CA PHE A 117 -24.76 40.33 -32.10
C PHE A 117 -23.52 41.16 -32.36
N SER A 118 -23.64 42.49 -32.42
CA SER A 118 -22.52 43.41 -32.62
C SER A 118 -22.78 44.72 -31.88
N ASN A 119 -21.71 45.39 -31.47
CA ASN A 119 -21.80 46.71 -30.80
C ASN A 119 -22.80 46.74 -29.63
N SER A 120 -22.81 45.67 -28.82
CA SER A 120 -23.71 45.52 -27.67
C SER A 120 -25.21 45.59 -28.01
N ALA A 121 -25.60 45.19 -29.21
CA ALA A 121 -26.96 45.09 -29.68
C ALA A 121 -27.19 43.83 -30.51
N PHE A 122 -28.41 43.29 -30.50
CA PHE A 122 -28.87 42.33 -31.51
C PHE A 122 -29.45 43.07 -32.70
N SER A 123 -28.68 43.19 -33.76
CA SER A 123 -29.17 43.71 -35.06
C SER A 123 -29.86 42.57 -35.80
N SER A 124 -31.17 42.56 -35.78
CA SER A 124 -32.00 41.51 -36.37
C SER A 124 -32.80 42.10 -37.54
N ARG A 125 -32.97 41.28 -38.57
CA ARG A 125 -33.87 41.66 -39.69
C ARG A 125 -34.61 40.41 -40.20
N ILE A 126 -35.78 40.64 -40.71
CA ILE A 126 -36.54 39.63 -41.46
C ILE A 126 -37.03 40.26 -42.76
N SER A 127 -36.88 39.47 -43.84
CA SER A 127 -37.46 39.81 -45.13
C SER A 127 -38.47 38.75 -45.51
N VAL A 128 -39.70 39.13 -45.75
CA VAL A 128 -40.82 38.24 -46.11
C VAL A 128 -41.43 38.66 -47.42
N PRO A 129 -41.87 37.70 -48.27
CA PRO A 129 -42.62 38.00 -49.49
C PRO A 129 -43.98 38.60 -49.17
N VAL A 130 -44.44 39.55 -49.97
CA VAL A 130 -45.82 40.07 -49.97
C VAL A 130 -46.53 39.47 -51.17
N GLY A 131 -47.56 38.64 -50.90
CA GLY A 131 -48.34 38.01 -51.95
C GLY A 131 -49.76 38.50 -52.00
N SER A 132 -50.33 38.69 -53.21
CA SER A 132 -51.74 38.95 -53.46
C SER A 132 -52.23 38.03 -54.55
N GLN A 133 -53.38 37.40 -54.33
CA GLN A 133 -54.06 36.44 -55.27
C GLN A 133 -53.15 35.34 -55.84
N GLY A 134 -52.16 34.87 -55.04
CA GLY A 134 -51.23 33.79 -55.45
C GLY A 134 -49.97 34.27 -56.19
N ALA A 135 -49.83 35.58 -56.48
CA ALA A 135 -48.62 36.17 -57.06
C ALA A 135 -47.86 36.99 -56.00
N ILE A 136 -46.53 37.03 -56.09
CA ILE A 136 -45.71 37.90 -55.27
C ILE A 136 -45.71 39.28 -55.86
N ILE A 137 -46.25 40.26 -55.12
CA ILE A 137 -46.36 41.67 -55.52
C ILE A 137 -45.25 42.53 -54.94
N GLY A 138 -44.39 41.99 -54.06
CA GLY A 138 -43.29 42.69 -53.46
C GLY A 138 -42.71 41.95 -52.28
N ALA A 139 -41.90 42.64 -51.48
CA ALA A 139 -41.31 42.11 -50.24
C ALA A 139 -41.28 43.18 -49.15
N VAL A 140 -41.39 42.79 -47.89
CA VAL A 140 -41.21 43.68 -46.73
C VAL A 140 -40.06 43.20 -45.87
N SER A 141 -39.21 44.15 -45.45
CA SER A 141 -38.10 43.89 -44.51
C SER A 141 -38.31 44.71 -43.26
N LEU A 142 -38.29 44.05 -42.13
CA LEU A 142 -38.37 44.61 -40.79
C LEU A 142 -36.97 44.58 -40.15
N TYR A 143 -36.53 45.67 -39.60
CA TYR A 143 -35.24 45.79 -38.91
C TYR A 143 -35.47 46.15 -37.44
N GLU A 144 -34.73 45.47 -36.55
CA GLU A 144 -34.79 45.72 -35.11
C GLU A 144 -33.37 45.73 -34.55
N ASN A 145 -33.05 46.72 -33.68
CA ASN A 145 -31.77 46.82 -33.05
C ASN A 145 -31.97 46.81 -31.53
N ASP A 146 -31.93 45.62 -30.96
CA ASP A 146 -32.28 45.36 -29.56
C ASP A 146 -31.06 45.54 -28.67
N THR A 147 -30.93 46.69 -28.06
CA THR A 147 -29.90 47.04 -27.09
C THR A 147 -30.27 46.59 -25.68
N GLU A 148 -31.57 46.48 -25.37
CA GLU A 148 -32.03 46.11 -24.03
C GLU A 148 -31.71 44.65 -23.69
N ARG A 149 -32.14 43.71 -24.55
CA ARG A 149 -31.83 42.27 -24.35
C ARG A 149 -30.32 42.01 -24.43
N ALA A 150 -29.59 42.73 -25.29
CA ALA A 150 -28.15 42.65 -25.36
C ALA A 150 -27.48 43.11 -24.04
N GLY A 151 -27.98 44.20 -23.44
CA GLY A 151 -27.53 44.70 -22.14
C GLY A 151 -27.78 43.71 -21.00
N ILE A 152 -28.93 43.02 -21.01
CA ILE A 152 -29.22 41.96 -20.03
C ILE A 152 -28.19 40.83 -20.13
N ILE A 153 -27.92 40.31 -21.34
CA ILE A 153 -26.93 39.25 -21.55
C ILE A 153 -25.54 39.67 -21.09
N LEU A 154 -25.10 40.88 -21.42
CA LEU A 154 -23.79 41.39 -20.98
C LEU A 154 -23.73 41.54 -19.46
N SER A 155 -24.81 41.99 -18.81
CA SER A 155 -24.86 42.08 -17.35
C SER A 155 -24.80 40.73 -16.67
N ILE A 156 -25.47 39.71 -17.21
CA ILE A 156 -25.41 38.31 -16.74
C ILE A 156 -23.97 37.79 -16.91
N GLN A 157 -23.35 38.00 -18.07
CA GLN A 157 -21.96 37.64 -18.34
C GLN A 157 -21.00 38.21 -17.27
N HIS A 158 -21.12 39.50 -16.98
CA HIS A 158 -20.27 40.15 -15.99
C HIS A 158 -20.46 39.57 -14.58
N ARG A 159 -21.72 39.35 -14.19
CA ARG A 159 -22.02 38.69 -12.88
C ARG A 159 -21.48 37.29 -12.80
N ILE A 160 -21.62 36.46 -13.85
CA ILE A 160 -21.07 35.10 -13.90
C ILE A 160 -19.53 35.13 -13.81
N ALA A 161 -18.88 36.08 -14.51
CA ALA A 161 -17.42 36.23 -14.46
C ALA A 161 -16.91 36.59 -13.06
N ILE A 162 -17.57 37.56 -12.37
CA ILE A 162 -17.22 37.89 -10.98
C ILE A 162 -17.42 36.70 -10.05
N LEU A 163 -18.57 36.03 -10.13
CA LEU A 163 -18.88 34.87 -9.29
C LEU A 163 -17.89 33.73 -9.54
N SER A 164 -17.55 33.47 -10.80
CA SER A 164 -16.55 32.49 -11.19
C SER A 164 -15.16 32.78 -10.63
N LEU A 165 -14.76 34.06 -10.62
CA LEU A 165 -13.49 34.51 -10.05
C LEU A 165 -13.45 34.26 -8.53
N ILE A 166 -14.54 34.59 -7.82
CA ILE A 166 -14.63 34.35 -6.36
C ILE A 166 -14.58 32.88 -6.04
N ILE A 167 -15.42 32.08 -6.70
CA ILE A 167 -15.46 30.61 -6.48
C ILE A 167 -14.13 29.97 -6.85
N GLY A 168 -13.53 30.35 -7.97
CA GLY A 168 -12.25 29.84 -8.43
C GLY A 168 -11.11 30.13 -7.45
N THR A 169 -11.08 31.37 -6.92
CA THR A 169 -10.09 31.76 -5.91
C THR A 169 -10.28 30.99 -4.60
N ALA A 170 -11.51 30.85 -4.13
CA ALA A 170 -11.83 30.09 -2.92
C ALA A 170 -11.46 28.60 -3.09
N ALA A 171 -11.81 27.98 -4.22
CA ALA A 171 -11.48 26.59 -4.51
C ALA A 171 -9.95 26.37 -4.60
N LEU A 172 -9.21 27.32 -5.19
CA LEU A 172 -7.75 27.25 -5.24
C LEU A 172 -7.13 27.31 -3.85
N LEU A 173 -7.58 28.22 -2.99
CA LEU A 173 -7.10 28.34 -1.62
C LEU A 173 -7.39 27.07 -0.81
N LEU A 174 -8.58 26.51 -0.94
CA LEU A 174 -8.95 25.23 -0.29
C LEU A 174 -8.07 24.08 -0.79
N ALA A 175 -7.84 23.97 -2.10
CA ALA A 175 -7.01 22.93 -2.68
C ALA A 175 -5.55 22.98 -2.20
N VAL A 176 -4.98 24.21 -2.14
CA VAL A 176 -3.61 24.42 -1.62
C VAL A 176 -3.53 24.08 -0.13
N SER A 177 -4.50 24.54 0.68
CA SER A 177 -4.54 24.27 2.11
C SER A 177 -4.68 22.77 2.41
N PHE A 178 -5.58 22.07 1.74
CA PHE A 178 -5.80 20.64 1.88
C PHE A 178 -4.57 19.82 1.44
N SER A 179 -3.98 20.19 0.29
CA SER A 179 -2.73 19.58 -0.19
C SER A 179 -1.59 19.73 0.83
N TRP A 180 -1.45 20.93 1.43
CA TRP A 180 -0.41 21.16 2.44
C TRP A 180 -0.63 20.32 3.71
N LEU A 181 -1.89 20.21 4.17
CA LEU A 181 -2.23 19.43 5.37
C LEU A 181 -1.90 17.95 5.23
N ILE A 182 -2.35 17.31 4.12
CA ILE A 182 -2.12 15.88 3.86
C ILE A 182 -0.64 15.60 3.64
N LEU A 183 0.00 16.38 2.77
CA LEU A 183 1.40 16.13 2.42
C LEU A 183 2.35 16.35 3.58
N ARG A 184 2.03 17.27 4.51
CA ARG A 184 2.82 17.46 5.72
C ARG A 184 2.84 16.20 6.59
N ARG A 185 1.71 15.48 6.72
CA ARG A 185 1.64 14.23 7.48
C ARG A 185 2.41 13.11 6.79
N PHE A 186 2.26 12.99 5.47
CA PHE A 186 3.00 12.01 4.68
C PHE A 186 4.52 12.20 4.76
N TYR A 187 5.00 13.45 4.70
CA TYR A 187 6.44 13.72 4.81
C TYR A 187 7.00 13.41 6.21
N ARG A 188 6.22 13.63 7.28
CA ARG A 188 6.65 13.24 8.63
C ARG A 188 6.81 11.71 8.75
N LEU A 189 5.88 10.94 8.16
CA LEU A 189 6.02 9.50 8.14
C LEU A 189 7.24 9.05 7.33
N ALA A 190 7.47 9.64 6.16
CA ALA A 190 8.66 9.35 5.35
C ALA A 190 9.97 9.69 6.08
N ASP A 191 10.02 10.79 6.81
CA ASP A 191 11.18 11.18 7.64
C ASP A 191 11.41 10.18 8.78
N SER A 192 10.33 9.71 9.42
CA SER A 192 10.37 8.64 10.42
C SER A 192 10.98 7.36 9.83
N MET A 193 10.58 6.98 8.61
CA MET A 193 11.16 5.84 7.90
C MET A 193 12.67 6.01 7.63
N HIS A 194 13.10 7.21 7.24
CA HIS A 194 14.52 7.51 7.06
C HIS A 194 15.31 7.41 8.37
N THR A 195 14.73 7.86 9.48
CA THR A 195 15.35 7.78 10.81
C THR A 195 15.58 6.32 11.22
N VAL A 196 14.59 5.46 11.01
CA VAL A 196 14.68 4.02 11.31
C VAL A 196 15.65 3.32 10.34
N ALA A 197 15.60 3.66 9.05
CA ALA A 197 16.54 3.14 8.05
C ALA A 197 18.00 3.53 8.37
N GLY A 198 18.23 4.65 9.05
CA GLY A 198 19.53 5.07 9.57
C GLY A 198 20.01 4.28 10.82
N GLY A 199 19.25 3.28 11.28
CA GLY A 199 19.59 2.40 12.39
C GLY A 199 19.00 2.80 13.74
N ASN A 200 18.18 3.84 13.82
CA ASN A 200 17.49 4.20 15.05
C ASN A 200 16.15 3.43 15.15
N TYR A 201 16.23 2.17 15.55
CA TYR A 201 15.04 1.29 15.65
C TYR A 201 14.15 1.59 16.87
N SER A 202 14.62 2.40 17.84
CA SER A 202 13.81 2.83 19.00
C SER A 202 12.87 3.99 18.67
N TYR A 203 13.00 4.59 17.46
CA TYR A 203 12.14 5.68 17.05
C TYR A 203 10.72 5.17 16.78
N ARG A 204 9.73 5.96 17.19
CA ARG A 204 8.30 5.71 16.91
C ARG A 204 7.70 6.92 16.24
N HIS A 205 6.90 6.69 15.20
CA HIS A 205 6.13 7.74 14.56
C HIS A 205 4.97 8.17 15.45
N ASP A 206 4.78 9.49 15.61
CA ASP A 206 3.64 10.05 16.35
C ASP A 206 2.36 9.94 15.52
N ILE A 207 1.43 9.10 15.97
CA ILE A 207 0.18 8.80 15.26
C ILE A 207 -0.85 9.87 15.59
N THR A 208 -1.22 10.65 14.57
CA THR A 208 -2.24 11.70 14.70
C THR A 208 -3.37 11.46 13.72
N GLY A 209 -4.62 11.33 14.25
CA GLY A 209 -5.83 11.11 13.45
C GLY A 209 -6.28 9.65 13.40
N SER A 210 -7.27 9.35 12.52
CA SER A 210 -7.90 8.03 12.40
C SER A 210 -8.11 7.62 10.92
N ASP A 211 -7.34 8.19 10.01
CA ASP A 211 -7.36 7.93 8.58
C ASP A 211 -6.33 6.87 8.18
N GLU A 212 -6.23 6.59 6.88
CA GLU A 212 -5.33 5.60 6.29
C GLU A 212 -3.85 5.93 6.55
N ILE A 213 -3.50 7.20 6.69
CA ILE A 213 -2.13 7.62 7.03
C ILE A 213 -1.79 7.24 8.47
N SER A 214 -2.77 7.34 9.36
CA SER A 214 -2.62 6.92 10.77
C SER A 214 -2.52 5.40 10.89
N GLU A 215 -3.25 4.64 10.06
CA GLU A 215 -3.14 3.19 9.97
C GLU A 215 -1.73 2.78 9.50
N LEU A 216 -1.24 3.40 8.43
CA LEU A 216 0.12 3.18 7.95
C LEU A 216 1.18 3.52 9.00
N GLY A 217 0.95 4.56 9.80
CA GLY A 217 1.81 4.92 10.94
C GLY A 217 1.83 3.83 12.03
N ARG A 218 0.70 3.18 12.30
CA ARG A 218 0.62 2.05 13.25
C ARG A 218 1.40 0.84 12.74
N GLU A 219 1.19 0.46 11.48
CA GLU A 219 1.92 -0.65 10.85
C GLU A 219 3.42 -0.39 10.82
N PHE A 220 3.82 0.85 10.51
CA PHE A 220 5.22 1.24 10.57
C PHE A 220 5.81 1.08 11.98
N ASN A 221 5.10 1.51 13.04
CA ASN A 221 5.56 1.35 14.41
C ASN A 221 5.69 -0.13 14.82
N LEU A 222 4.75 -0.98 14.39
CA LEU A 222 4.81 -2.43 14.62
C LEU A 222 6.04 -3.07 13.95
N LEU A 223 6.31 -2.70 12.69
CA LEU A 223 7.51 -3.15 11.99
C LEU A 223 8.79 -2.69 12.69
N THR A 224 8.81 -1.45 13.16
CA THR A 224 9.97 -0.88 13.87
C THR A 224 10.21 -1.59 15.21
N GLU A 225 9.15 -1.97 15.92
CA GLU A 225 9.24 -2.76 17.16
C GLU A 225 9.89 -4.12 16.91
N ARG A 226 9.43 -4.83 15.87
CA ARG A 226 10.04 -6.12 15.48
C ARG A 226 11.51 -5.98 15.07
N LEU A 227 11.85 -4.89 14.36
CA LEU A 227 13.24 -4.61 14.00
C LEU A 227 14.11 -4.33 15.22
N GLU A 228 13.59 -3.58 16.19
CA GLU A 228 14.29 -3.30 17.45
C GLU A 228 14.54 -4.58 18.26
N GLU A 229 13.52 -5.43 18.40
CA GLU A 229 13.64 -6.72 19.06
C GLU A 229 14.69 -7.62 18.40
N ASN A 230 14.66 -7.74 17.06
CA ASN A 230 15.63 -8.52 16.30
C ASN A 230 17.05 -7.98 16.48
N GLU A 231 17.24 -6.67 16.41
CA GLU A 231 18.57 -6.07 16.59
C GLU A 231 19.08 -6.25 18.03
N GLN A 232 18.21 -6.16 19.04
CA GLN A 232 18.56 -6.43 20.43
C GLN A 232 18.96 -7.90 20.63
N GLN A 233 18.21 -8.84 20.03
CA GLN A 233 18.55 -10.27 20.08
C GLN A 233 19.90 -10.54 19.42
N ARG A 234 20.15 -9.94 18.24
CA ARG A 234 21.42 -10.05 17.53
C ARG A 234 22.59 -9.51 18.35
N ARG A 235 22.44 -8.34 18.99
CA ARG A 235 23.48 -7.75 19.84
C ARG A 235 23.77 -8.61 21.09
N ARG A 236 22.73 -9.16 21.72
CA ARG A 236 22.91 -10.10 22.84
C ARG A 236 23.66 -11.33 22.39
N PHE A 237 23.26 -11.94 21.26
CA PHE A 237 23.92 -13.10 20.69
C PHE A 237 25.43 -12.86 20.47
N VAL A 238 25.81 -11.74 19.82
CA VAL A 238 27.23 -11.39 19.58
C VAL A 238 27.99 -11.19 20.90
N SER A 239 27.37 -10.51 21.86
CA SER A 239 27.95 -10.30 23.19
C SER A 239 28.20 -11.59 23.93
N ASP A 240 27.18 -12.46 24.00
CA ASP A 240 27.25 -13.73 24.73
C ASP A 240 28.20 -14.72 24.05
N ALA A 241 28.19 -14.78 22.71
CA ALA A 241 29.17 -15.57 21.95
C ALA A 241 30.61 -15.11 22.24
N SER A 242 30.85 -13.80 22.28
CA SER A 242 32.16 -13.23 22.59
C SER A 242 32.61 -13.62 24.00
N HIS A 243 31.71 -13.58 24.97
CA HIS A 243 32.00 -14.00 26.35
C HIS A 243 32.29 -15.49 26.46
N GLU A 244 31.51 -16.35 25.82
CA GLU A 244 31.67 -17.82 25.86
C GLU A 244 32.95 -18.28 25.12
N LEU A 245 33.44 -17.54 24.12
CA LEU A 245 34.72 -17.79 23.45
C LEU A 245 35.89 -17.26 24.22
N LYS A 246 35.79 -16.09 24.89
CA LYS A 246 36.89 -15.47 25.61
C LYS A 246 37.34 -16.27 26.85
N THR A 247 36.41 -16.92 27.54
CA THR A 247 36.68 -17.66 28.76
C THR A 247 37.62 -18.85 28.52
N PRO A 248 37.35 -19.84 27.62
CA PRO A 248 38.26 -20.94 27.33
C PRO A 248 39.60 -20.47 26.77
N LEU A 249 39.60 -19.42 25.94
CA LEU A 249 40.81 -18.85 25.39
C LEU A 249 41.71 -18.26 26.47
N ALA A 250 41.14 -17.58 27.48
CA ALA A 250 41.89 -17.04 28.62
C ALA A 250 42.46 -18.17 29.49
N SER A 251 41.70 -19.28 29.70
CA SER A 251 42.20 -20.46 30.41
C SER A 251 43.35 -21.12 29.67
N ILE A 252 43.23 -21.36 28.37
CA ILE A 252 44.35 -21.90 27.55
C ILE A 252 45.58 -21.04 27.66
N ARG A 253 45.42 -19.72 27.57
CA ARG A 253 46.56 -18.78 27.70
C ARG A 253 47.19 -18.86 29.08
N LEU A 254 46.40 -18.85 30.15
CA LEU A 254 46.89 -18.92 31.52
C LEU A 254 47.70 -20.20 31.77
N LEU A 255 47.14 -21.35 31.31
CA LEU A 255 47.83 -22.66 31.43
C LEU A 255 49.11 -22.68 30.62
N SER A 256 49.11 -22.13 29.40
CA SER A 256 50.32 -22.02 28.58
C SER A 256 51.37 -21.11 29.21
N ASP A 257 50.96 -19.94 29.75
CA ASP A 257 51.86 -19.00 30.44
C ASP A 257 52.48 -19.66 31.70
N SER A 258 51.69 -20.49 32.43
CA SER A 258 52.16 -21.26 33.58
C SER A 258 53.27 -22.29 33.19
N ILE A 259 53.07 -23.01 32.07
CA ILE A 259 54.06 -23.95 31.55
C ILE A 259 55.36 -23.21 31.15
N LEU A 260 55.25 -22.05 30.50
CA LEU A 260 56.41 -21.29 30.00
C LEU A 260 57.18 -20.56 31.09
N GLN A 261 56.55 -20.22 32.24
CA GLN A 261 57.18 -19.44 33.32
C GLN A 261 57.70 -20.30 34.47
N THR A 262 57.42 -21.62 34.50
CA THR A 262 57.84 -22.51 35.59
C THR A 262 59.03 -23.35 35.13
N ASP A 263 60.19 -23.02 35.54
CA ASP A 263 61.41 -23.84 35.32
C ASP A 263 61.38 -25.08 36.24
N GLY A 264 61.63 -26.28 35.66
CA GLY A 264 61.75 -27.51 36.44
C GLY A 264 60.39 -28.15 36.84
N MET A 265 59.33 -27.87 36.09
CA MET A 265 58.05 -28.53 36.27
C MET A 265 58.19 -30.03 36.13
N ASP A 266 57.57 -30.79 37.04
CA ASP A 266 57.56 -32.27 36.94
C ASP A 266 56.67 -32.75 35.76
N GLU A 267 56.97 -33.91 35.25
CA GLU A 267 56.31 -34.50 34.05
C GLU A 267 54.82 -34.73 34.26
N ASP A 268 54.38 -35.07 35.45
CA ASP A 268 52.96 -35.32 35.75
C ASP A 268 52.17 -34.03 35.75
N THR A 269 52.65 -32.97 36.41
CA THR A 269 52.06 -31.62 36.37
C THR A 269 52.03 -31.04 34.93
N LEU A 270 53.09 -31.20 34.14
CA LEU A 270 53.13 -30.79 32.74
C LEU A 270 52.05 -31.53 31.92
N ARG A 271 51.93 -32.82 32.14
CA ARG A 271 50.94 -33.65 31.44
C ARG A 271 49.51 -33.27 31.82
N GLU A 272 49.23 -32.91 33.05
CA GLU A 272 47.96 -32.42 33.55
C GLU A 272 47.63 -31.08 32.86
N LEU A 273 48.51 -30.10 32.87
CA LEU A 273 48.29 -28.79 32.24
C LEU A 273 48.08 -28.89 30.71
N VAL A 274 48.82 -29.75 30.01
CA VAL A 274 48.61 -30.01 28.57
C VAL A 274 47.25 -30.69 28.32
N THR A 275 46.83 -31.58 29.23
CA THR A 275 45.50 -32.22 29.14
C THR A 275 44.40 -31.20 29.34
N ASP A 276 44.55 -30.28 30.27
CA ASP A 276 43.59 -29.18 30.48
C ASP A 276 43.51 -28.22 29.26
N ILE A 277 44.68 -27.86 28.66
CA ILE A 277 44.70 -27.09 27.41
C ILE A 277 43.95 -27.84 26.30
N ARG A 278 44.13 -29.15 26.15
CA ARG A 278 43.40 -29.96 25.17
C ARG A 278 41.90 -29.90 25.43
N THR A 279 41.48 -30.10 26.69
CA THR A 279 40.07 -30.10 27.10
C THR A 279 39.37 -28.77 26.80
N GLU A 280 40.05 -27.64 27.13
CA GLU A 280 39.53 -26.29 26.81
C GLU A 280 39.51 -26.01 25.29
N SER A 281 40.49 -26.52 24.53
CA SER A 281 40.52 -26.43 23.07
C SER A 281 39.36 -27.21 22.41
N GLU A 282 39.08 -28.42 22.86
CA GLU A 282 37.91 -29.22 22.41
C GLU A 282 36.59 -28.57 22.79
N ARG A 283 36.51 -27.88 23.92
CA ARG A 283 35.34 -27.11 24.35
C ARG A 283 35.14 -25.90 23.44
N LEU A 284 36.21 -25.17 23.10
CA LEU A 284 36.17 -24.04 22.18
C LEU A 284 35.67 -24.46 20.79
N GLN A 285 36.23 -25.58 20.29
CA GLN A 285 35.80 -26.17 19.02
C GLN A 285 34.28 -26.47 19.01
N ARG A 286 33.77 -27.20 20.01
CA ARG A 286 32.35 -27.49 20.14
C ARG A 286 31.47 -26.24 20.24
N THR A 287 31.96 -25.19 20.90
CA THR A 287 31.24 -23.95 21.00
C THR A 287 31.17 -23.25 19.64
N THR A 288 32.27 -23.22 18.86
CA THR A 288 32.29 -22.62 17.51
C THR A 288 31.41 -23.40 16.52
N GLU A 289 31.40 -24.73 16.58
CA GLU A 289 30.51 -25.58 15.76
C GLU A 289 29.04 -25.25 16.05
N LYS A 290 28.63 -25.13 17.32
CA LYS A 290 27.26 -24.75 17.71
C LYS A 290 26.88 -23.34 17.27
N LEU A 291 27.84 -22.39 17.26
CA LEU A 291 27.59 -21.04 16.74
C LEU A 291 27.39 -21.02 15.21
N LEU A 292 28.17 -21.85 14.49
CA LEU A 292 27.99 -22.02 13.03
C LEU A 292 26.65 -22.66 12.69
N ASP A 293 26.21 -23.65 13.47
CA ASP A 293 24.90 -24.27 13.30
C ASP A 293 23.75 -23.26 13.48
N LEU A 294 23.83 -22.40 14.50
CA LEU A 294 22.85 -21.33 14.69
C LEU A 294 22.85 -20.31 13.55
N SER A 295 24.04 -19.91 13.06
CA SER A 295 24.13 -19.00 11.91
C SER A 295 23.47 -19.58 10.65
N ARG A 296 23.63 -20.89 10.39
CA ARG A 296 22.98 -21.55 9.25
C ARG A 296 21.46 -21.58 9.37
N LEU A 297 20.93 -21.79 10.58
CA LEU A 297 19.49 -21.76 10.83
C LEU A 297 18.92 -20.35 10.68
N ASP A 298 19.66 -19.31 11.12
CA ASP A 298 19.25 -17.89 10.98
C ASP A 298 19.23 -17.42 9.52
N ASP A 299 20.17 -17.88 8.68
CA ASP A 299 20.26 -17.51 7.27
C ASP A 299 19.10 -18.06 6.41
N GLY A 300 18.21 -18.88 7.00
CA GLY A 300 17.04 -19.43 6.31
C GLY A 300 17.42 -20.24 5.07
N VAL A 301 18.61 -20.85 5.05
CA VAL A 301 19.02 -21.73 3.95
C VAL A 301 17.96 -22.82 3.86
N LYS A 302 17.09 -22.73 2.87
CA LYS A 302 16.08 -23.72 2.58
C LYS A 302 16.81 -25.01 2.17
N VAL A 303 17.12 -25.85 3.16
CA VAL A 303 17.44 -27.24 2.86
C VAL A 303 16.17 -27.82 2.26
N LEU A 304 16.27 -28.38 1.06
CA LEU A 304 15.12 -29.05 0.42
C LEU A 304 14.71 -30.18 1.38
N PRO A 305 13.48 -30.17 1.90
CA PRO A 305 13.04 -31.18 2.82
C PRO A 305 12.97 -32.52 2.08
N GLU A 306 13.60 -33.54 2.66
CA GLU A 306 13.52 -34.90 2.17
C GLU A 306 12.82 -35.80 3.20
N PRO A 307 12.28 -36.96 2.80
CA PRO A 307 11.73 -37.93 3.74
C PRO A 307 12.81 -38.46 4.68
N VAL A 308 12.67 -38.22 5.99
CA VAL A 308 13.62 -38.64 7.03
C VAL A 308 12.96 -39.66 7.97
N ASP A 309 13.54 -40.82 8.08
CA ASP A 309 13.15 -41.82 9.10
C ASP A 309 13.75 -41.45 10.47
N LEU A 310 12.92 -40.85 11.34
CA LEU A 310 13.34 -40.48 12.68
C LEU A 310 13.79 -41.65 13.56
N LYS A 311 13.34 -42.87 13.25
CA LYS A 311 13.80 -44.06 13.98
C LYS A 311 15.29 -44.31 13.71
N GLN A 312 15.71 -44.31 12.45
CA GLN A 312 17.11 -44.52 12.10
C GLN A 312 18.00 -43.41 12.67
N ILE A 313 17.60 -42.13 12.51
CA ILE A 313 18.31 -40.98 13.08
C ILE A 313 18.44 -41.11 14.61
N SER A 314 17.37 -41.56 15.29
CA SER A 314 17.41 -41.73 16.74
C SER A 314 18.37 -42.84 17.16
N LEU A 315 18.41 -43.94 16.43
CA LEU A 315 19.34 -45.06 16.70
C LEU A 315 20.80 -44.65 16.51
N ASP A 316 21.09 -43.90 15.44
CA ASP A 316 22.45 -43.39 15.16
C ASP A 316 22.93 -42.40 16.23
N ALA A 317 22.07 -41.47 16.64
CA ALA A 317 22.37 -40.53 17.71
C ALA A 317 22.60 -41.21 19.06
N LEU A 318 21.76 -42.20 19.40
CA LEU A 318 21.91 -42.98 20.63
C LEU A 318 23.16 -43.84 20.63
N ALA A 319 23.55 -44.42 19.50
CA ALA A 319 24.82 -45.18 19.37
C ALA A 319 26.03 -44.26 19.64
N GLY A 320 26.01 -43.04 19.11
CA GLY A 320 27.06 -42.05 19.36
C GLY A 320 27.16 -41.58 20.83
N LEU A 321 26.04 -41.54 21.55
CA LEU A 321 25.99 -41.11 22.96
C LEU A 321 26.10 -42.24 23.98
N ALA A 322 26.09 -43.48 23.56
CA ALA A 322 26.23 -44.64 24.44
C ALA A 322 27.52 -44.68 25.29
N PRO A 323 28.69 -44.24 24.78
CA PRO A 323 29.90 -44.12 25.63
C PRO A 323 29.72 -43.13 26.78
N LEU A 324 29.14 -41.94 26.49
CA LEU A 324 28.89 -40.89 27.49
C LEU A 324 27.88 -41.36 28.57
N ALA A 325 26.84 -42.09 28.17
CA ALA A 325 25.87 -42.62 29.10
C ALA A 325 26.51 -43.69 30.04
N ARG A 326 27.37 -44.56 29.50
CA ARG A 326 28.11 -45.55 30.28
C ARG A 326 29.07 -44.91 31.27
N GLU A 327 29.84 -43.91 30.85
CA GLU A 327 30.75 -43.18 31.71
C GLU A 327 30.03 -42.56 32.91
N ARG A 328 28.79 -42.10 32.71
CA ARG A 328 27.97 -41.46 33.75
C ARG A 328 27.04 -42.43 34.50
N GLY A 329 27.06 -43.70 34.19
CA GLY A 329 26.19 -44.71 34.82
C GLY A 329 24.70 -44.55 34.46
N ILE A 330 24.38 -43.93 33.33
CA ILE A 330 22.99 -43.67 32.91
C ILE A 330 22.47 -44.78 32.01
N ARG A 331 21.27 -45.30 32.33
CA ARG A 331 20.60 -46.31 31.54
C ARG A 331 19.75 -45.70 30.47
N ILE A 332 19.99 -46.07 29.21
CA ILE A 332 19.15 -45.63 28.07
C ILE A 332 18.15 -46.74 27.73
N THR A 333 16.88 -46.39 27.65
CA THR A 333 15.77 -47.24 27.18
C THR A 333 15.11 -46.64 25.95
N THR A 334 14.72 -47.49 25.01
CA THR A 334 14.13 -47.02 23.74
C THR A 334 12.79 -47.70 23.46
N ASP A 335 11.81 -46.96 22.97
CA ASP A 335 10.54 -47.43 22.43
C ASP A 335 10.30 -46.71 21.12
N LEU A 336 10.90 -47.19 20.03
CA LEU A 336 10.94 -46.53 18.73
C LEU A 336 10.06 -47.26 17.73
N LYS A 337 8.89 -46.73 17.42
CA LYS A 337 7.97 -47.30 16.44
C LYS A 337 8.48 -47.06 15.01
N ASP A 338 8.16 -48.02 14.12
CA ASP A 338 8.45 -47.97 12.69
C ASP A 338 7.53 -46.96 11.98
N GLY A 339 7.97 -46.47 10.83
CA GLY A 339 7.18 -45.61 9.95
C GLY A 339 7.07 -44.15 10.39
N CYS A 340 7.85 -43.76 11.38
CA CYS A 340 7.91 -42.38 11.85
C CYS A 340 8.74 -41.52 10.90
N VAL A 341 8.17 -41.22 9.71
CA VAL A 341 8.81 -40.39 8.67
C VAL A 341 8.29 -38.94 8.74
N ILE A 342 9.19 -38.00 8.59
CA ILE A 342 8.89 -36.54 8.49
C ILE A 342 9.57 -35.95 7.25
N MET A 343 9.14 -34.79 6.80
CA MET A 343 9.86 -34.03 5.79
C MET A 343 10.86 -33.08 6.49
N GLY A 344 12.14 -33.25 6.21
CA GLY A 344 13.16 -32.45 6.90
C GLY A 344 14.59 -32.69 6.43
N SER A 345 15.55 -32.19 7.21
CA SER A 345 16.98 -32.42 7.04
C SER A 345 17.45 -33.53 8.01
N PRO A 346 18.09 -34.58 7.51
CA PRO A 346 18.68 -35.62 8.40
C PRO A 346 19.64 -35.04 9.42
N ASP A 347 20.48 -34.09 9.02
CA ASP A 347 21.46 -33.42 9.89
C ASP A 347 20.78 -32.65 11.02
N ASP A 348 19.72 -31.90 10.72
CA ASP A 348 19.00 -31.13 11.74
C ASP A 348 18.26 -32.05 12.71
N MET A 349 17.65 -33.11 12.20
CA MET A 349 17.00 -34.12 13.06
C MET A 349 18.02 -34.89 13.93
N GLY A 350 19.19 -35.20 13.39
CA GLY A 350 20.30 -35.73 14.16
C GLY A 350 20.74 -34.82 15.31
N ARG A 351 20.81 -33.49 15.04
CA ARG A 351 21.11 -32.47 16.07
C ARG A 351 20.01 -32.40 17.13
N VAL A 352 18.73 -32.45 16.72
CA VAL A 352 17.59 -32.43 17.65
C VAL A 352 17.67 -33.58 18.62
N VAL A 353 17.80 -34.81 18.12
CA VAL A 353 17.88 -36.03 18.97
C VAL A 353 19.12 -35.99 19.85
N SER A 354 20.30 -35.70 19.27
CA SER A 354 21.57 -35.70 20.01
C SER A 354 21.58 -34.66 21.12
N ASN A 355 21.13 -33.41 20.89
CA ASN A 355 21.10 -32.39 21.93
C ASN A 355 20.12 -32.71 23.06
N LEU A 356 18.94 -33.25 22.75
CA LEU A 356 17.96 -33.66 23.79
C LEU A 356 18.49 -34.82 24.65
N VAL A 357 19.05 -35.84 24.03
CA VAL A 357 19.60 -37.00 24.74
C VAL A 357 20.88 -36.63 25.51
N GLU A 358 21.75 -35.83 24.92
CA GLU A 358 22.95 -35.34 25.61
C GLU A 358 22.58 -34.56 26.87
N ASN A 359 21.57 -33.69 26.81
CA ASN A 359 21.09 -32.95 27.97
C ASN A 359 20.49 -33.89 29.02
N ALA A 360 19.68 -34.86 28.61
CA ALA A 360 19.08 -35.86 29.50
C ALA A 360 20.13 -36.69 30.23
N ILE A 361 21.31 -36.99 29.62
CA ILE A 361 22.43 -37.68 30.25
C ILE A 361 23.19 -36.72 31.16
N LYS A 362 23.50 -35.49 30.74
CA LYS A 362 24.31 -34.50 31.48
C LYS A 362 23.67 -34.02 32.78
N TYR A 363 22.38 -33.81 32.76
CA TYR A 363 21.61 -33.31 33.89
C TYR A 363 20.87 -34.37 34.68
N ASN A 364 21.26 -35.64 34.44
CA ASN A 364 20.69 -36.76 35.18
C ASN A 364 21.29 -36.87 36.60
N VAL A 365 20.65 -37.72 37.42
CA VAL A 365 21.18 -38.15 38.72
C VAL A 365 22.02 -39.42 38.54
N PRO A 366 22.97 -39.74 39.46
CA PRO A 366 23.67 -41.03 39.42
C PRO A 366 22.70 -42.22 39.35
N ASP A 367 23.03 -43.21 38.55
CA ASP A 367 22.21 -44.41 38.30
C ASP A 367 20.82 -44.16 37.71
N GLY A 368 20.61 -42.93 37.15
CA GLY A 368 19.37 -42.54 36.52
C GLY A 368 19.11 -43.19 35.16
N SER A 369 18.02 -42.79 34.52
CA SER A 369 17.63 -43.31 33.21
C SER A 369 17.20 -42.24 32.25
N VAL A 370 17.37 -42.53 30.96
CA VAL A 370 16.83 -41.73 29.85
C VAL A 370 15.97 -42.65 28.98
N THR A 371 14.74 -42.27 28.73
CA THR A 371 13.82 -43.00 27.86
C THR A 371 13.53 -42.20 26.61
N VAL A 372 13.82 -42.77 25.44
CA VAL A 372 13.52 -42.15 24.14
C VAL A 372 12.37 -42.92 23.50
N ARG A 373 11.24 -42.24 23.27
CA ARG A 373 10.08 -42.79 22.59
C ARG A 373 9.81 -42.10 21.28
N LEU A 374 9.46 -42.87 20.28
CA LEU A 374 9.01 -42.38 19.00
C LEU A 374 7.65 -43.01 18.68
N SER A 375 6.67 -42.16 18.40
CA SER A 375 5.31 -42.59 18.08
C SER A 375 4.72 -41.69 16.98
N GLN A 376 3.67 -42.19 16.33
CA GLN A 376 2.93 -41.42 15.34
C GLN A 376 1.43 -41.58 15.55
N ASP A 377 0.70 -40.54 15.23
CA ASP A 377 -0.76 -40.54 15.10
C ASP A 377 -1.17 -40.16 13.65
N ALA A 378 -2.43 -39.78 13.44
CA ALA A 378 -2.94 -39.41 12.11
C ALA A 378 -2.29 -38.15 11.54
N GLU A 379 -1.89 -37.22 12.40
CA GLU A 379 -1.46 -35.87 12.01
C GLU A 379 0.02 -35.59 12.31
N HIS A 380 0.59 -36.26 13.30
CA HIS A 380 1.92 -35.95 13.82
C HIS A 380 2.80 -37.18 14.06
N VAL A 381 4.11 -36.96 13.94
CA VAL A 381 5.16 -37.81 14.46
C VAL A 381 5.69 -37.16 15.73
N THR A 382 5.75 -37.92 16.83
CA THR A 382 6.12 -37.39 18.16
C THR A 382 7.38 -38.10 18.66
N LEU A 383 8.43 -37.33 18.95
CA LEU A 383 9.62 -37.72 19.66
C LEU A 383 9.50 -37.29 21.13
N THR A 384 9.65 -38.22 22.07
CA THR A 384 9.66 -37.93 23.51
C THR A 384 10.99 -38.34 24.09
N VAL A 385 11.66 -37.45 24.80
CA VAL A 385 12.87 -37.71 25.58
C VAL A 385 12.56 -37.42 27.03
N GLU A 386 12.61 -38.48 27.87
CA GLU A 386 12.27 -38.44 29.30
C GLU A 386 13.53 -38.78 30.10
N ASP A 387 13.84 -37.99 31.10
CA ASP A 387 14.95 -38.18 32.03
C ASP A 387 14.47 -38.27 33.49
N THR A 388 15.29 -38.89 34.34
CA THR A 388 15.10 -38.95 35.80
C THR A 388 16.03 -37.99 36.52
N GLY A 389 16.46 -36.90 35.83
CA GLY A 389 17.43 -35.96 36.35
C GLY A 389 16.87 -34.91 37.32
N ILE A 390 17.58 -33.82 37.46
CA ILE A 390 17.27 -32.76 38.43
C ILE A 390 15.98 -31.96 38.08
N GLY A 391 15.39 -32.22 36.89
CA GLY A 391 14.21 -31.49 36.43
C GLY A 391 14.50 -30.03 36.05
N ILE A 392 13.44 -29.33 35.57
CA ILE A 392 13.48 -27.93 35.19
C ILE A 392 12.39 -27.17 35.94
N PRO A 393 12.75 -26.10 36.71
CA PRO A 393 11.78 -25.27 37.41
C PRO A 393 10.73 -24.71 36.46
N LYS A 394 9.49 -24.51 36.93
CA LYS A 394 8.38 -24.07 36.09
C LYS A 394 8.62 -22.69 35.47
N GLU A 395 9.25 -21.80 36.22
CA GLU A 395 9.63 -20.44 35.82
C GLU A 395 10.65 -20.39 34.69
N ASP A 396 11.50 -21.42 34.57
CA ASP A 396 12.57 -21.47 33.58
C ASP A 396 12.18 -22.15 32.28
N ARG A 397 11.07 -22.91 32.25
CA ARG A 397 10.68 -23.76 31.10
C ARG A 397 10.47 -23.00 29.79
N LEU A 398 10.05 -21.75 29.84
CA LEU A 398 9.92 -20.90 28.65
C LEU A 398 11.27 -20.33 28.23
N ASN A 399 12.18 -20.14 29.17
CA ASN A 399 13.46 -19.49 28.95
C ASN A 399 14.58 -20.43 28.47
N ILE A 400 14.47 -21.76 28.75
CA ILE A 400 15.53 -22.74 28.40
C ILE A 400 15.80 -22.84 26.90
N PHE A 401 14.87 -22.41 26.05
CA PHE A 401 15.01 -22.34 24.59
C PHE A 401 15.69 -21.06 24.12
N THR A 402 15.88 -20.07 25.02
CA THR A 402 16.60 -18.85 24.69
C THR A 402 18.11 -19.14 24.60
N ARG A 403 18.78 -18.58 23.59
CA ARG A 403 20.21 -18.75 23.35
C ARG A 403 21.02 -18.33 24.59
N PHE A 404 22.03 -19.15 24.98
CA PHE A 404 22.90 -18.98 26.14
C PHE A 404 22.18 -18.99 27.50
N TYR A 405 20.88 -19.28 27.55
CA TYR A 405 20.16 -19.37 28.80
C TYR A 405 20.57 -20.61 29.60
N ARG A 406 20.67 -20.47 30.92
CA ARG A 406 21.08 -21.54 31.84
C ARG A 406 20.40 -21.31 33.19
N VAL A 407 19.72 -22.33 33.73
CA VAL A 407 19.03 -22.28 35.02
C VAL A 407 20.02 -22.00 36.16
N ASP A 408 21.19 -22.63 36.17
CA ASP A 408 22.26 -22.40 37.13
C ASP A 408 23.61 -22.18 36.42
N LYS A 409 24.11 -20.96 36.43
CA LYS A 409 25.38 -20.57 35.77
C LYS A 409 26.62 -21.17 36.44
N ALA A 410 26.58 -21.46 37.74
CA ALA A 410 27.74 -21.96 38.47
C ALA A 410 27.91 -23.48 38.26
N ARG A 411 26.86 -24.26 38.45
CA ARG A 411 26.88 -25.72 38.32
C ARG A 411 27.10 -26.20 36.88
N SER A 412 26.55 -25.42 35.92
CA SER A 412 26.62 -25.79 34.50
C SER A 412 27.94 -25.38 33.83
N ARG A 413 28.82 -24.57 34.47
CA ARG A 413 30.21 -24.38 34.00
C ARG A 413 31.04 -25.66 34.22
N ALA A 414 30.86 -26.32 35.34
CA ALA A 414 31.52 -27.60 35.63
C ALA A 414 31.11 -28.74 34.68
N SER A 415 29.87 -28.72 34.17
CA SER A 415 29.34 -29.69 33.22
C SER A 415 29.57 -29.37 31.74
N GLY A 416 30.22 -28.21 31.41
CA GLY A 416 30.61 -27.85 30.03
C GLY A 416 29.48 -27.46 29.08
N GLY A 417 28.30 -27.06 29.61
CA GLY A 417 27.18 -26.64 28.78
C GLY A 417 27.33 -25.20 28.23
N SER A 418 27.16 -24.99 26.93
CA SER A 418 27.20 -23.67 26.29
C SER A 418 25.89 -22.89 26.36
N GLY A 419 24.77 -23.52 26.76
CA GLY A 419 23.42 -22.92 26.70
C GLY A 419 22.86 -22.76 25.27
N LEU A 420 23.51 -23.38 24.27
CA LEU A 420 23.10 -23.30 22.86
C LEU A 420 22.31 -24.54 22.39
N GLY A 421 22.44 -25.69 23.06
CA GLY A 421 21.86 -26.94 22.58
C GLY A 421 20.33 -26.89 22.43
N LEU A 422 19.62 -26.38 23.44
CA LEU A 422 18.15 -26.33 23.41
C LEU A 422 17.61 -25.24 22.46
N SER A 423 18.36 -24.15 22.25
CA SER A 423 17.97 -23.17 21.22
C SER A 423 18.14 -23.72 19.81
N ILE A 424 19.21 -24.50 19.55
CA ILE A 424 19.39 -25.21 18.27
C ILE A 424 18.23 -26.18 18.03
N VAL A 425 17.83 -26.95 19.07
CA VAL A 425 16.67 -27.85 18.98
C VAL A 425 15.41 -27.08 18.64
N HIS A 426 15.12 -26.00 19.36
CA HIS A 426 13.95 -25.17 19.13
C HIS A 426 13.93 -24.63 17.71
N ASP A 427 15.00 -23.96 17.27
CA ASP A 427 15.07 -23.33 15.96
C ASP A 427 14.97 -24.37 14.82
N ALA A 428 15.61 -25.55 14.98
CA ALA A 428 15.49 -26.65 14.03
C ALA A 428 14.06 -27.22 13.98
N VAL A 429 13.40 -27.43 15.12
CA VAL A 429 12.01 -27.91 15.18
C VAL A 429 11.05 -26.96 14.51
N ILE A 430 11.16 -25.65 14.81
CA ILE A 430 10.31 -24.61 14.20
C ILE A 430 10.56 -24.47 12.69
N ALA A 431 11.82 -24.53 12.25
CA ALA A 431 12.18 -24.50 10.82
C ALA A 431 11.53 -25.64 10.00
N HIS A 432 11.23 -26.78 10.66
CA HIS A 432 10.55 -27.94 10.06
C HIS A 432 9.04 -27.99 10.38
N GLY A 433 8.43 -26.87 10.80
CA GLY A 433 6.99 -26.78 11.08
C GLY A 433 6.53 -27.56 12.31
N GLY A 434 7.46 -28.00 13.17
CA GLY A 434 7.18 -28.74 14.39
C GLY A 434 6.94 -27.84 15.60
N THR A 435 6.67 -28.49 16.73
CA THR A 435 6.55 -27.85 18.05
C THR A 435 7.35 -28.62 19.09
N ILE A 436 7.93 -27.90 20.07
CA ILE A 436 8.63 -28.49 21.20
C ILE A 436 8.05 -27.95 22.51
N THR A 437 7.84 -28.84 23.46
CA THR A 437 7.39 -28.51 24.81
C THR A 437 8.21 -29.26 25.86
N VAL A 438 8.24 -28.73 27.09
CA VAL A 438 8.91 -29.36 28.21
C VAL A 438 7.99 -29.44 29.42
N GLY A 439 8.01 -30.60 30.10
CA GLY A 439 7.24 -30.84 31.30
C GLY A 439 8.08 -31.52 32.39
N SER A 440 7.46 -31.77 33.56
CA SER A 440 8.04 -32.65 34.60
C SER A 440 7.84 -34.10 34.19
N ASN A 441 8.75 -34.96 34.58
CA ASN A 441 8.56 -36.41 34.46
C ASN A 441 7.36 -36.86 35.33
N PRO A 442 6.33 -37.48 34.72
CA PRO A 442 5.14 -37.93 35.45
C PRO A 442 5.44 -39.04 36.46
N ASN A 443 6.57 -39.75 36.31
CA ASN A 443 6.94 -40.91 37.12
C ASN A 443 7.90 -40.55 38.27
N GLY A 444 8.22 -39.26 38.49
CA GLY A 444 9.14 -38.87 39.56
C GLY A 444 9.80 -37.50 39.27
N GLU A 445 11.03 -37.33 39.80
CA GLU A 445 11.87 -36.18 39.47
C GLU A 445 12.41 -36.36 38.04
N GLY A 446 12.67 -35.24 37.33
CA GLY A 446 13.19 -35.18 35.96
C GLY A 446 12.39 -34.34 35.00
N SER A 447 12.77 -34.41 33.73
CA SER A 447 12.13 -33.64 32.67
C SER A 447 11.62 -34.52 31.54
N VAL A 448 10.60 -34.06 30.84
CA VAL A 448 10.10 -34.64 29.60
C VAL A 448 10.08 -33.58 28.50
N PHE A 449 10.85 -33.84 27.46
CA PHE A 449 10.79 -33.04 26.22
C PHE A 449 9.92 -33.77 25.21
N LEU A 450 8.96 -33.06 24.64
CA LEU A 450 8.03 -33.56 23.64
C LEU A 450 8.15 -32.72 22.38
N VAL A 451 8.61 -33.35 21.30
CA VAL A 451 8.74 -32.71 19.98
C VAL A 451 7.73 -33.37 19.05
N ARG A 452 6.94 -32.53 18.36
CA ARG A 452 5.94 -32.94 17.38
C ARG A 452 6.25 -32.36 16.03
N PHE A 453 6.26 -33.19 15.01
CA PHE A 453 6.37 -32.76 13.61
C PHE A 453 5.10 -33.12 12.86
N PRO A 454 4.69 -32.34 11.86
CA PRO A 454 3.59 -32.71 10.98
C PRO A 454 3.96 -34.02 10.23
N ARG A 455 3.00 -34.91 10.11
CA ARG A 455 3.16 -36.14 9.31
C ARG A 455 3.01 -35.77 7.83
N PRO A 456 3.96 -36.16 6.97
CA PRO A 456 3.85 -35.90 5.54
C PRO A 456 2.66 -36.63 4.92
N SER A 457 2.06 -36.08 3.88
CA SER A 457 1.07 -36.75 3.06
C SER A 457 1.71 -37.90 2.26
N ALA A 458 0.89 -38.88 1.81
CA ALA A 458 1.38 -39.99 0.98
C ALA A 458 2.00 -39.49 -0.35
N GLU A 459 1.57 -38.34 -0.86
CA GLU A 459 2.12 -37.73 -2.07
C GLU A 459 3.53 -37.15 -1.84
N GLU A 460 3.84 -36.67 -0.64
CA GLU A 460 5.16 -36.07 -0.29
C GLU A 460 6.21 -37.14 0.01
N THR A 461 5.80 -38.31 0.45
CA THR A 461 6.73 -39.42 0.77
C THR A 461 7.08 -40.29 -0.42
N GLY A 462 6.40 -40.15 -1.54
CA GLY A 462 6.65 -40.93 -2.76
C GLY A 462 6.34 -42.41 -2.61
N ILE A 463 5.54 -42.82 -1.61
CA ILE A 463 5.11 -44.19 -1.31
C ILE A 463 3.62 -44.37 -1.62
#